data_c99c0c5afcaf6d34d4797f72e3c66792
#
_entry.id   c99c0c5afcaf6d34d4797f72e3c66792
#
_cell.length_a   1.000
_cell.length_b   1.000
_cell.length_c   1.000
_cell.angle_alpha   90.00
_cell.angle_beta   90.00
_cell.angle_gamma   90.00
#
_symmetry.space_group_name_H-M   'P 1'
#
loop_
_entity.id
_entity.type
_entity.pdbx_description
1 polymer ?
#
loop_
_entity_poly.entity_id
_entity_poly.type
_entity_poly.pdbx_seq_one_letter_code
_entity_poly.pdbx_strand_id
1 'polypeptide(L)'
;MHSRCAGAVRRWHGGLRRARCGEETRPPQPLGEGWAAASSPALWRRLRAGGASVVPGFLSEEEEALLARELEPQLRRRRYQDEHWDGAIHKYRETEKSHWSKESHEILQRVRDMAFPPGVPQLTQVHVLDLDKAGYIKPHIDSVKFCGCTIAGLSLLSSSVMRLAGEHNPQDWLNLLLERRSLYILRGPARYEFTHEILKDEESFFDGRKIHRERRISVICRNLPVSCDSS
;
A
#
# COMPACT_ATOMS: atom_id res chain seq x y z
N MET A 1 -85.17 -17.11 24.21
CA MET A 1 -85.27 -15.62 24.23
C MET A 1 -84.01 -15.10 23.54
N HIS A 2 -84.28 -14.33 22.57
CA HIS A 2 -83.28 -13.85 21.56
C HIS A 2 -82.52 -12.64 22.06
N SER A 3 -81.25 -12.53 21.76
CA SER A 3 -80.65 -11.22 21.48
C SER A 3 -79.45 -11.34 20.54
N ARG A 4 -79.54 -10.66 19.44
CA ARG A 4 -78.50 -10.46 18.41
C ARG A 4 -77.59 -9.34 18.83
N CYS A 5 -76.26 -9.49 18.72
CA CYS A 5 -75.37 -8.38 18.66
C CYS A 5 -74.47 -8.49 17.41
N ALA A 6 -74.67 -7.54 16.51
CA ALA A 6 -73.87 -7.38 15.31
C ALA A 6 -72.48 -6.75 15.68
N GLY A 7 -71.43 -7.42 15.31
CA GLY A 7 -70.07 -6.90 15.43
C GLY A 7 -69.53 -6.43 14.07
N ALA A 8 -69.18 -5.20 14.00
CA ALA A 8 -68.69 -4.52 12.79
C ALA A 8 -67.30 -5.03 12.39
N VAL A 9 -67.15 -5.47 11.17
CA VAL A 9 -65.88 -5.84 10.53
C VAL A 9 -65.15 -4.55 10.14
N ARG A 10 -64.08 -4.24 10.86
CA ARG A 10 -63.14 -3.18 10.43
C ARG A 10 -62.16 -3.77 9.40
N ARG A 11 -62.26 -3.28 8.17
CA ARG A 11 -61.26 -3.52 7.10
C ARG A 11 -59.98 -2.81 7.48
N TRP A 12 -58.92 -3.55 7.73
CA TRP A 12 -57.56 -3.04 7.77
C TRP A 12 -57.03 -2.93 6.34
N HIS A 13 -56.84 -1.70 5.84
CA HIS A 13 -56.04 -1.44 4.68
C HIS A 13 -54.57 -1.36 5.12
N GLY A 14 -53.89 -2.47 5.14
CA GLY A 14 -52.48 -2.56 5.27
C GLY A 14 -51.81 -2.12 3.98
N GLY A 15 -51.37 -0.86 3.92
CA GLY A 15 -50.48 -0.41 2.87
C GLY A 15 -49.14 -1.10 2.98
N LEU A 16 -48.83 -2.02 2.07
CA LEU A 16 -47.52 -2.57 1.85
C LEU A 16 -46.56 -1.45 1.45
N ARG A 17 -45.81 -0.94 2.43
CA ARG A 17 -44.63 -0.14 2.14
C ARG A 17 -43.63 -1.08 1.49
N ARG A 18 -43.42 -0.92 0.18
CA ARG A 18 -42.30 -1.55 -0.52
C ARG A 18 -41.02 -1.09 0.17
N ALA A 19 -40.32 -2.02 0.81
CA ALA A 19 -38.95 -1.84 1.23
C ALA A 19 -38.14 -1.45 -0.03
N ARG A 20 -37.55 -0.28 -0.03
CA ARG A 20 -36.57 0.13 -1.05
C ARG A 20 -35.37 -0.78 -0.86
N CYS A 21 -35.25 -1.74 -1.74
CA CYS A 21 -34.07 -2.57 -1.88
C CYS A 21 -32.96 -1.71 -2.48
N GLY A 22 -31.76 -1.75 -1.87
CA GLY A 22 -30.53 -1.38 -2.52
C GLY A 22 -30.23 0.11 -2.51
N GLU A 23 -29.77 0.63 -1.40
CA GLU A 23 -28.80 1.70 -1.43
C GLU A 23 -27.50 1.03 -1.88
N GLU A 24 -27.23 1.02 -3.19
CA GLU A 24 -25.92 0.74 -3.75
C GLU A 24 -24.95 1.71 -3.06
N THR A 25 -24.14 1.19 -2.14
CA THR A 25 -23.04 1.95 -1.56
C THR A 25 -22.09 2.30 -2.69
N ARG A 26 -22.25 3.52 -3.21
CA ARG A 26 -21.34 4.12 -4.17
C ARG A 26 -19.93 3.95 -3.61
N PRO A 27 -18.98 3.39 -4.38
CA PRO A 27 -17.61 3.28 -3.90
C PRO A 27 -17.15 4.67 -3.44
N PRO A 28 -16.39 4.76 -2.32
CA PRO A 28 -15.95 6.04 -1.79
C PRO A 28 -15.22 6.80 -2.88
N GLN A 29 -15.66 8.05 -3.13
CA GLN A 29 -14.98 8.92 -4.08
C GLN A 29 -13.57 9.20 -3.58
N PRO A 30 -12.55 9.29 -4.45
CA PRO A 30 -11.18 9.55 -4.05
C PRO A 30 -11.12 10.88 -3.30
N LEU A 31 -10.82 10.81 -2.03
CA LEU A 31 -10.63 11.95 -1.14
C LEU A 31 -9.15 12.34 -1.18
N GLY A 32 -8.63 12.75 -2.34
CA GLY A 32 -7.23 13.10 -2.39
C GLY A 32 -6.69 13.34 -3.79
N GLU A 33 -5.46 13.72 -3.84
CA GLU A 33 -4.63 13.73 -5.03
C GLU A 33 -4.73 12.36 -5.68
N GLY A 34 -4.93 12.24 -6.98
CA GLY A 34 -5.32 11.04 -7.74
C GLY A 34 -4.54 9.72 -7.50
N TRP A 35 -3.72 9.65 -6.42
CA TRP A 35 -2.94 8.50 -5.99
C TRP A 35 -3.37 7.89 -4.64
N ALA A 36 -4.38 8.44 -3.96
CA ALA A 36 -4.83 7.93 -2.66
C ALA A 36 -6.36 7.88 -2.54
N ALA A 37 -6.87 6.81 -1.92
CA ALA A 37 -8.28 6.65 -1.54
C ALA A 37 -8.36 6.09 -0.12
N ALA A 38 -9.16 6.68 0.75
CA ALA A 38 -9.26 6.34 2.17
C ALA A 38 -10.68 6.01 2.59
N SER A 39 -10.83 5.21 3.65
CA SER A 39 -12.12 4.88 4.27
C SER A 39 -12.83 6.10 4.86
N SER A 40 -12.09 7.14 5.23
CA SER A 40 -12.68 8.39 5.72
C SER A 40 -11.80 9.61 5.46
N PRO A 41 -12.40 10.83 5.38
CA PRO A 41 -11.65 12.08 5.24
C PRO A 41 -10.73 12.37 6.43
N ALA A 42 -11.12 11.94 7.63
CA ALA A 42 -10.34 12.14 8.85
C ALA A 42 -9.07 11.29 8.82
N LEU A 43 -9.17 10.02 8.42
CA LEU A 43 -8.04 9.12 8.24
C LEU A 43 -7.07 9.66 7.19
N TRP A 44 -7.60 10.10 6.04
CA TRP A 44 -6.78 10.68 4.98
C TRP A 44 -5.96 11.87 5.50
N ARG A 45 -6.60 12.84 6.18
CA ARG A 45 -5.89 13.99 6.74
C ARG A 45 -4.80 13.58 7.73
N ARG A 46 -5.10 12.61 8.62
CA ARG A 46 -4.14 12.08 9.59
C ARG A 46 -2.91 11.47 8.91
N LEU A 47 -3.10 10.59 7.95
CA LEU A 47 -2.00 9.87 7.30
C LEU A 47 -1.21 10.76 6.33
N ARG A 48 -1.88 11.66 5.61
CA ARG A 48 -1.22 12.63 4.72
C ARG A 48 -0.31 13.59 5.49
N ALA A 49 -0.72 14.06 6.67
CA ALA A 49 0.02 15.07 7.43
C ALA A 49 1.40 14.59 7.95
N GLY A 50 1.66 13.29 7.99
CA GLY A 50 2.95 12.81 8.51
C GLY A 50 3.18 11.32 8.38
N GLY A 51 2.34 10.57 7.66
CA GLY A 51 2.41 9.12 7.63
C GLY A 51 2.67 8.51 6.26
N ALA A 52 1.89 8.88 5.26
CA ALA A 52 1.96 8.27 3.93
C ALA A 52 2.01 9.32 2.82
N SER A 53 2.90 9.12 1.85
CA SER A 53 2.95 9.94 0.64
C SER A 53 3.38 9.11 -0.57
N VAL A 54 2.92 9.55 -1.75
CA VAL A 54 3.37 9.03 -3.04
C VAL A 54 3.76 10.22 -3.91
N VAL A 55 4.86 10.09 -4.62
CA VAL A 55 5.35 11.07 -5.62
C VAL A 55 5.31 10.38 -6.98
N PRO A 56 4.24 10.58 -7.76
CA PRO A 56 4.15 10.03 -9.11
C PRO A 56 5.23 10.62 -10.01
N GLY A 57 5.74 9.83 -10.96
CA GLY A 57 6.75 10.30 -11.92
C GLY A 57 8.06 10.75 -11.28
N PHE A 58 8.41 10.21 -10.11
CA PHE A 58 9.68 10.53 -9.43
C PHE A 58 10.91 10.19 -10.28
N LEU A 59 10.81 9.11 -11.05
CA LEU A 59 11.86 8.69 -12.00
C LEU A 59 11.46 9.01 -13.43
N SER A 60 12.44 9.38 -14.25
CA SER A 60 12.30 9.33 -15.70
C SER A 60 12.27 7.89 -16.23
N GLU A 61 11.95 7.71 -17.51
CA GLU A 61 11.99 6.37 -18.15
C GLU A 61 13.41 5.85 -18.23
N GLU A 62 14.37 6.71 -18.49
CA GLU A 62 15.78 6.38 -18.57
C GLU A 62 16.34 5.96 -17.20
N GLU A 63 15.94 6.65 -16.13
CA GLU A 63 16.34 6.33 -14.76
C GLU A 63 15.78 4.99 -14.31
N GLU A 64 14.50 4.70 -14.61
CA GLU A 64 13.91 3.39 -14.34
C GLU A 64 14.64 2.29 -15.12
N ALA A 65 14.89 2.51 -16.40
CA ALA A 65 15.61 1.55 -17.26
C ALA A 65 17.04 1.31 -16.77
N LEU A 66 17.71 2.34 -16.27
CA LEU A 66 19.04 2.25 -15.67
C LEU A 66 19.03 1.36 -14.43
N LEU A 67 18.15 1.65 -13.46
CA LEU A 67 18.02 0.88 -12.22
C LEU A 67 17.66 -0.59 -12.53
N ALA A 68 16.66 -0.81 -13.38
CA ALA A 68 16.22 -2.16 -13.75
C ALA A 68 17.37 -2.97 -14.40
N ARG A 69 18.11 -2.36 -15.33
CA ARG A 69 19.26 -2.98 -15.98
C ARG A 69 20.40 -3.31 -15.00
N GLU A 70 20.68 -2.42 -14.05
CA GLU A 70 21.70 -2.67 -13.02
C GLU A 70 21.32 -3.79 -12.06
N LEU A 71 20.02 -3.96 -11.78
CA LEU A 71 19.52 -5.00 -10.86
C LEU A 71 19.38 -6.36 -11.52
N GLU A 72 19.09 -6.41 -12.81
CA GLU A 72 18.75 -7.63 -13.56
C GLU A 72 19.79 -8.76 -13.42
N PRO A 73 21.13 -8.53 -13.54
CA PRO A 73 22.11 -9.60 -13.40
C PRO A 73 22.08 -10.30 -12.05
N GLN A 74 21.80 -9.56 -10.97
CA GLN A 74 21.72 -10.11 -9.61
C GLN A 74 20.41 -10.84 -9.39
N LEU A 75 19.30 -10.28 -9.87
CA LEU A 75 17.97 -10.88 -9.76
C LEU A 75 17.86 -12.16 -10.57
N ARG A 76 18.39 -12.23 -11.80
CA ARG A 76 18.35 -13.44 -12.65
C ARG A 76 19.05 -14.63 -12.05
N ARG A 77 20.01 -14.44 -11.17
CA ARG A 77 20.71 -15.53 -10.46
C ARG A 77 19.83 -16.17 -9.37
N ARG A 78 18.70 -15.57 -9.04
CA ARG A 78 17.75 -16.03 -8.02
C ARG A 78 16.48 -16.55 -8.71
N ARG A 79 15.98 -17.69 -8.24
CA ARG A 79 14.66 -18.18 -8.64
C ARG A 79 13.57 -17.46 -7.88
N TYR A 80 12.40 -17.29 -8.47
CA TYR A 80 11.22 -16.90 -7.72
C TYR A 80 10.88 -17.97 -6.71
N GLN A 81 10.63 -17.54 -5.48
CA GLN A 81 10.16 -18.36 -4.37
C GLN A 81 8.63 -18.26 -4.29
N ASP A 82 8.00 -19.36 -3.91
CA ASP A 82 6.55 -19.39 -3.79
C ASP A 82 6.05 -18.60 -2.60
N GLU A 83 6.79 -18.66 -1.48
CA GLU A 83 6.42 -18.02 -0.22
C GLU A 83 7.68 -17.68 0.60
N HIS A 84 7.64 -16.52 1.26
CA HIS A 84 8.65 -16.11 2.23
C HIS A 84 8.47 -16.89 3.54
N TRP A 85 9.54 -17.05 4.33
CA TRP A 85 9.54 -17.83 5.57
C TRP A 85 8.49 -17.39 6.61
N ASP A 86 8.09 -16.10 6.61
CA ASP A 86 7.04 -15.55 7.47
C ASP A 86 5.63 -15.60 6.82
N GLY A 87 5.53 -16.13 5.61
CA GLY A 87 4.29 -16.26 4.86
C GLY A 87 3.72 -14.94 4.31
N ALA A 88 4.46 -13.83 4.41
CA ALA A 88 3.95 -12.52 3.99
C ALA A 88 4.09 -12.28 2.48
N ILE A 89 5.19 -12.70 1.86
CA ILE A 89 5.49 -12.40 0.45
C ILE A 89 5.38 -13.65 -0.39
N HIS A 90 4.73 -13.55 -1.55
CA HIS A 90 4.48 -14.67 -2.45
C HIS A 90 4.95 -14.38 -3.87
N LYS A 91 5.45 -15.43 -4.56
CA LYS A 91 5.96 -15.38 -5.95
C LYS A 91 6.95 -14.24 -6.14
N TYR A 92 8.05 -14.30 -5.39
CA TYR A 92 9.02 -13.23 -5.28
C TYR A 92 10.46 -13.74 -5.36
N ARG A 93 11.36 -12.83 -5.58
CA ARG A 93 12.80 -12.95 -5.29
C ARG A 93 13.30 -11.62 -4.77
N GLU A 94 14.34 -11.67 -3.95
CA GLU A 94 14.86 -10.48 -3.30
C GLU A 94 16.39 -10.50 -3.22
N THR A 95 16.95 -9.33 -3.00
CA THR A 95 18.38 -9.16 -2.74
C THR A 95 18.61 -7.86 -1.98
N GLU A 96 19.76 -7.78 -1.32
CA GLU A 96 20.27 -6.54 -0.78
C GLU A 96 21.46 -6.05 -1.61
N LYS A 97 21.53 -4.74 -1.83
CA LYS A 97 22.59 -4.13 -2.64
C LYS A 97 23.11 -2.87 -1.96
N SER A 98 24.43 -2.80 -1.77
CA SER A 98 25.12 -1.63 -1.18
C SER A 98 25.95 -0.85 -2.19
N HIS A 99 26.43 -1.51 -3.25
CA HIS A 99 27.29 -0.88 -4.27
C HIS A 99 26.45 -0.62 -5.52
N TRP A 100 26.36 0.64 -5.91
CA TRP A 100 25.58 1.13 -7.04
C TRP A 100 26.48 1.89 -8.02
N SER A 101 26.13 1.92 -9.30
CA SER A 101 26.73 2.84 -10.25
C SER A 101 26.58 4.28 -9.77
N LYS A 102 27.40 5.18 -10.26
CA LYS A 102 27.35 6.61 -9.90
C LYS A 102 25.94 7.18 -10.14
N GLU A 103 25.39 6.91 -11.31
CA GLU A 103 24.08 7.40 -11.74
C GLU A 103 22.95 6.82 -10.85
N SER A 104 22.97 5.52 -10.56
CA SER A 104 22.01 4.91 -9.67
C SER A 104 22.15 5.42 -8.23
N HIS A 105 23.38 5.70 -7.78
CA HIS A 105 23.62 6.30 -6.48
C HIS A 105 23.01 7.71 -6.37
N GLU A 106 23.12 8.53 -7.41
CA GLU A 106 22.50 9.86 -7.47
C GLU A 106 20.98 9.80 -7.38
N ILE A 107 20.36 8.82 -8.04
CA ILE A 107 18.91 8.55 -7.91
C ILE A 107 18.54 8.19 -6.47
N LEU A 108 19.28 7.25 -5.87
CA LEU A 108 19.04 6.84 -4.48
C LEU A 108 19.30 7.95 -3.48
N GLN A 109 20.24 8.85 -3.76
CA GLN A 109 20.47 10.02 -2.92
C GLN A 109 19.26 10.96 -2.95
N ARG A 110 18.64 11.21 -4.11
CA ARG A 110 17.38 11.98 -4.21
C ARG A 110 16.24 11.34 -3.40
N VAL A 111 16.13 10.00 -3.42
CA VAL A 111 15.17 9.28 -2.57
C VAL A 111 15.45 9.55 -1.09
N ARG A 112 16.71 9.49 -0.69
CA ARG A 112 17.13 9.70 0.70
C ARG A 112 16.89 11.12 1.17
N ASP A 113 17.23 12.11 0.35
CA ASP A 113 17.03 13.52 0.67
C ASP A 113 15.54 13.88 0.84
N MET A 114 14.67 13.26 0.06
CA MET A 114 13.23 13.45 0.18
C MET A 114 12.62 12.69 1.36
N ALA A 115 13.10 11.48 1.63
CA ALA A 115 12.46 10.60 2.58
C ALA A 115 12.95 10.76 4.01
N PHE A 116 14.21 11.12 4.23
CA PHE A 116 14.81 11.11 5.57
C PHE A 116 15.27 12.51 5.98
N PRO A 117 14.98 12.92 7.23
CA PRO A 117 15.54 14.16 7.77
C PRO A 117 17.08 14.13 7.76
N PRO A 118 17.73 15.28 7.63
CA PRO A 118 19.19 15.38 7.73
C PRO A 118 19.71 14.77 9.04
N GLY A 119 20.81 14.00 8.94
CA GLY A 119 21.47 13.41 10.09
C GLY A 119 20.83 12.11 10.61
N VAL A 120 19.70 11.67 10.07
CA VAL A 120 19.10 10.38 10.44
C VAL A 120 19.96 9.24 9.88
N PRO A 121 20.49 8.34 10.71
CA PRO A 121 21.26 7.18 10.25
C PRO A 121 20.41 6.27 9.36
N GLN A 122 20.94 5.90 8.21
CA GLN A 122 20.26 5.06 7.24
C GLN A 122 20.96 3.72 7.05
N LEU A 123 20.19 2.70 6.68
CA LEU A 123 20.76 1.43 6.27
C LEU A 123 21.56 1.61 4.97
N THR A 124 22.81 1.13 4.97
CA THR A 124 23.67 1.16 3.80
C THR A 124 23.15 0.27 2.68
N GLN A 125 22.59 -0.87 3.08
CA GLN A 125 21.98 -1.82 2.16
C GLN A 125 20.60 -1.36 1.73
N VAL A 126 20.38 -1.39 0.44
CA VAL A 126 19.07 -1.12 -0.18
C VAL A 126 18.43 -2.46 -0.47
N HIS A 127 17.23 -2.67 0.06
CA HIS A 127 16.48 -3.90 -0.17
C HIS A 127 15.78 -3.82 -1.53
N VAL A 128 15.98 -4.85 -2.34
CA VAL A 128 15.38 -4.98 -3.66
C VAL A 128 14.46 -6.19 -3.66
N LEU A 129 13.18 -5.94 -3.85
CA LEU A 129 12.14 -6.96 -3.91
C LEU A 129 11.54 -7.01 -5.31
N ASP A 130 11.64 -8.15 -5.97
CA ASP A 130 11.13 -8.42 -7.31
C ASP A 130 9.95 -9.39 -7.21
N LEU A 131 8.76 -8.89 -7.46
CA LEU A 131 7.52 -9.64 -7.51
C LEU A 131 7.26 -10.11 -8.94
N ASP A 132 6.97 -11.40 -9.10
CA ASP A 132 6.38 -11.94 -10.33
C ASP A 132 5.03 -11.27 -10.62
N LYS A 133 4.53 -11.40 -11.83
CA LYS A 133 3.19 -10.95 -12.22
C LYS A 133 2.08 -11.45 -11.28
N ALA A 134 2.18 -12.72 -10.82
CA ALA A 134 1.28 -13.30 -9.84
C ALA A 134 1.71 -13.02 -8.38
N GLY A 135 2.81 -12.27 -8.17
CA GLY A 135 3.34 -11.98 -6.84
C GLY A 135 2.52 -10.94 -6.08
N TYR A 136 2.44 -11.11 -4.77
CA TYR A 136 1.74 -10.20 -3.88
C TYR A 136 2.37 -10.21 -2.49
N ILE A 137 1.97 -9.24 -1.66
CA ILE A 137 2.41 -9.13 -0.28
C ILE A 137 1.17 -9.07 0.60
N LYS A 138 1.06 -9.96 1.58
CA LYS A 138 -0.01 -9.97 2.58
C LYS A 138 0.14 -8.80 3.57
N PRO A 139 -0.93 -8.41 4.27
CA PRO A 139 -0.86 -7.38 5.31
C PRO A 139 0.20 -7.71 6.36
N HIS A 140 1.16 -6.81 6.57
CA HIS A 140 2.20 -6.94 7.59
C HIS A 140 2.73 -5.56 8.01
N ILE A 141 3.42 -5.52 9.14
CA ILE A 141 4.22 -4.38 9.59
C ILE A 141 5.69 -4.81 9.53
N ASP A 142 6.54 -4.01 8.90
CA ASP A 142 7.99 -4.28 8.88
C ASP A 142 8.54 -4.37 10.30
N SER A 143 9.46 -5.29 10.56
CA SER A 143 10.05 -5.48 11.88
C SER A 143 10.74 -4.22 12.38
N VAL A 144 10.32 -3.75 13.56
CA VAL A 144 10.91 -2.59 14.24
C VAL A 144 12.36 -2.83 14.70
N LYS A 145 12.78 -4.09 14.75
CA LYS A 145 14.17 -4.48 15.10
C LYS A 145 15.15 -4.21 13.97
N PHE A 146 14.68 -4.25 12.72
CA PHE A 146 15.52 -4.14 11.53
C PHE A 146 15.31 -2.88 10.72
N CYS A 147 14.24 -2.15 10.99
CA CYS A 147 13.84 -0.98 10.24
C CYS A 147 13.33 0.11 11.16
N GLY A 148 13.84 1.32 11.01
CA GLY A 148 13.45 2.48 11.80
C GLY A 148 12.09 3.07 11.40
N CYS A 149 11.94 4.37 11.61
CA CYS A 149 10.64 5.06 11.51
C CYS A 149 10.21 5.43 10.08
N THR A 150 11.07 5.21 9.09
CA THR A 150 10.79 5.61 7.70
C THR A 150 11.17 4.50 6.71
N ILE A 151 10.25 4.20 5.82
CA ILE A 151 10.41 3.32 4.67
C ILE A 151 10.15 4.14 3.42
N ALA A 152 11.07 4.11 2.46
CA ALA A 152 10.93 4.79 1.18
C ALA A 152 11.24 3.83 0.04
N GLY A 153 10.30 3.64 -0.87
CA GLY A 153 10.47 2.66 -1.95
C GLY A 153 10.10 3.21 -3.32
N LEU A 154 10.97 2.95 -4.29
CA LEU A 154 10.67 3.15 -5.71
C LEU A 154 9.84 1.99 -6.23
N SER A 155 8.86 2.28 -7.09
CA SER A 155 8.03 1.28 -7.77
C SER A 155 8.40 1.24 -9.25
N LEU A 156 8.98 0.13 -9.70
CA LEU A 156 9.50 -0.03 -11.06
C LEU A 156 8.70 -1.09 -11.84
N LEU A 157 8.64 -0.92 -13.15
CA LEU A 157 8.15 -1.83 -14.19
C LEU A 157 6.62 -2.00 -14.23
N SER A 158 5.94 -2.05 -13.10
CA SER A 158 4.49 -2.23 -13.03
C SER A 158 3.88 -1.32 -11.99
N SER A 159 2.69 -0.81 -12.26
CA SER A 159 1.84 -0.19 -11.25
C SER A 159 1.28 -1.24 -10.29
N SER A 160 0.92 -0.83 -9.08
CA SER A 160 0.29 -1.69 -8.07
C SER A 160 -0.55 -0.85 -7.11
N VAL A 161 -1.46 -1.49 -6.41
CA VAL A 161 -2.17 -0.87 -5.27
C VAL A 161 -1.54 -1.39 -3.98
N MET A 162 -1.06 -0.46 -3.16
CA MET A 162 -0.69 -0.73 -1.78
C MET A 162 -1.86 -0.37 -0.89
N ARG A 163 -2.33 -1.32 -0.09
CA ARG A 163 -3.34 -1.05 0.95
C ARG A 163 -2.65 -0.96 2.29
N LEU A 164 -2.99 0.10 3.01
CA LEU A 164 -2.73 0.26 4.44
C LEU A 164 -4.02 -0.04 5.18
N ALA A 165 -3.99 -0.89 6.21
CA ALA A 165 -5.14 -1.17 7.06
C ALA A 165 -4.73 -1.07 8.52
N GLY A 166 -5.56 -0.40 9.34
CA GLY A 166 -5.28 -0.24 10.77
C GLY A 166 -5.11 -1.59 11.46
N GLU A 167 -4.01 -1.78 12.18
CA GLU A 167 -3.71 -3.04 12.86
C GLU A 167 -4.83 -3.45 13.84
N HIS A 168 -5.39 -2.46 14.56
CA HIS A 168 -6.46 -2.70 15.53
C HIS A 168 -7.86 -2.48 14.97
N ASN A 169 -8.00 -1.79 13.83
CA ASN A 169 -9.26 -1.53 13.16
C ASN A 169 -9.09 -1.62 11.64
N PRO A 170 -9.27 -2.79 11.03
CA PRO A 170 -9.14 -2.96 9.57
C PRO A 170 -10.16 -2.18 8.73
N GLN A 171 -11.20 -1.60 9.36
CA GLN A 171 -12.14 -0.70 8.67
C GLN A 171 -11.51 0.67 8.37
N ASP A 172 -10.43 1.03 9.07
CA ASP A 172 -9.59 2.17 8.76
C ASP A 172 -8.57 1.76 7.70
N TRP A 173 -8.83 2.07 6.45
CA TRP A 173 -7.94 1.72 5.36
C TRP A 173 -7.59 2.91 4.45
N LEU A 174 -6.43 2.83 3.84
CA LEU A 174 -5.93 3.75 2.83
C LEU A 174 -5.33 2.94 1.68
N ASN A 175 -5.85 3.11 0.46
CA ASN A 175 -5.25 2.58 -0.75
C ASN A 175 -4.37 3.64 -1.39
N LEU A 176 -3.14 3.26 -1.74
CA LEU A 176 -2.17 4.08 -2.46
C LEU A 176 -1.98 3.48 -3.86
N LEU A 177 -2.17 4.29 -4.89
CA LEU A 177 -1.79 3.92 -6.25
C LEU A 177 -0.28 4.15 -6.41
N LEU A 178 0.47 3.08 -6.48
CA LEU A 178 1.90 3.10 -6.78
C LEU A 178 2.06 2.91 -8.28
N GLU A 179 2.01 4.01 -9.01
CA GLU A 179 2.30 3.97 -10.44
C GLU A 179 3.75 3.58 -10.68
N ARG A 180 4.02 3.03 -11.85
CA ARG A 180 5.38 2.83 -12.34
C ARG A 180 6.17 4.14 -12.24
N ARG A 181 7.40 4.08 -11.72
CA ARG A 181 8.30 5.22 -11.52
C ARG A 181 7.92 6.15 -10.37
N SER A 182 7.00 5.75 -9.51
CA SER A 182 6.68 6.50 -8.30
C SER A 182 7.63 6.19 -7.14
N LEU A 183 7.73 7.14 -6.23
CA LEU A 183 8.32 6.97 -4.91
C LEU A 183 7.19 6.98 -3.88
N TYR A 184 7.12 5.96 -3.02
CA TYR A 184 6.25 5.97 -1.84
C TYR A 184 7.08 6.12 -0.56
N ILE A 185 6.51 6.78 0.44
CA ILE A 185 7.14 6.97 1.75
C ILE A 185 6.11 6.66 2.83
N LEU A 186 6.48 5.78 3.78
CA LEU A 186 5.70 5.45 4.96
C LEU A 186 6.47 5.87 6.22
N ARG A 187 5.81 6.63 7.10
CA ARG A 187 6.39 7.15 8.35
C ARG A 187 5.36 7.11 9.48
N GLY A 188 5.84 7.26 10.72
CA GLY A 188 4.99 7.44 11.89
C GLY A 188 3.79 6.49 11.92
N PRO A 189 2.55 7.01 12.01
CA PRO A 189 1.36 6.17 12.07
C PRO A 189 1.26 5.16 10.92
N ALA A 190 1.50 5.57 9.67
CA ALA A 190 1.45 4.66 8.52
C ALA A 190 2.47 3.54 8.58
N ARG A 191 3.60 3.76 9.30
CA ARG A 191 4.67 2.78 9.49
C ARG A 191 4.41 1.84 10.66
N TYR A 192 3.78 2.30 11.73
CA TYR A 192 3.71 1.58 12.99
C TYR A 192 2.31 1.09 13.38
N GLU A 193 1.26 1.77 12.92
CA GLU A 193 -0.12 1.50 13.32
C GLU A 193 -0.96 0.86 12.19
N PHE A 194 -0.37 0.78 11.00
CA PHE A 194 -1.03 0.20 9.82
C PHE A 194 -0.19 -0.93 9.25
N THR A 195 -0.84 -2.06 9.00
CA THR A 195 -0.27 -3.06 8.10
C THR A 195 -0.25 -2.49 6.68
N HIS A 196 0.70 -2.94 5.87
CA HIS A 196 0.72 -2.64 4.45
C HIS A 196 0.78 -3.94 3.64
N GLU A 197 0.13 -3.93 2.48
CA GLU A 197 0.07 -5.06 1.56
C GLU A 197 0.18 -4.58 0.11
N ILE A 198 0.61 -5.46 -0.78
CA ILE A 198 0.50 -5.26 -2.24
C ILE A 198 -0.57 -6.20 -2.75
N LEU A 199 -1.67 -5.65 -3.27
CA LEU A 199 -2.81 -6.42 -3.71
C LEU A 199 -2.45 -7.34 -4.87
N LYS A 200 -3.08 -8.53 -4.89
CA LYS A 200 -3.06 -9.45 -6.01
C LYS A 200 -3.68 -8.80 -7.26
N ASP A 201 -3.39 -9.35 -8.44
CA ASP A 201 -3.95 -8.79 -9.67
C ASP A 201 -5.47 -8.71 -9.61
N GLU A 202 -6.16 -9.79 -9.23
CA GLU A 202 -7.62 -9.86 -9.17
C GLU A 202 -8.26 -8.85 -8.21
N GLU A 203 -7.54 -8.41 -7.16
CA GLU A 203 -7.98 -7.45 -6.15
C GLU A 203 -7.47 -6.02 -6.42
N SER A 204 -6.59 -5.84 -7.42
CA SER A 204 -5.90 -4.60 -7.71
C SER A 204 -6.80 -3.61 -8.45
N PHE A 205 -7.64 -2.92 -7.69
CA PHE A 205 -8.50 -1.84 -8.16
C PHE A 205 -8.21 -0.55 -7.42
N PHE A 206 -8.21 0.56 -8.15
CA PHE A 206 -8.08 1.89 -7.59
C PHE A 206 -9.09 2.82 -8.26
N ASP A 207 -9.93 3.50 -7.46
CA ASP A 207 -10.99 4.38 -7.94
C ASP A 207 -11.90 3.72 -9.01
N GLY A 208 -12.29 2.48 -8.74
CA GLY A 208 -13.13 1.68 -9.65
C GLY A 208 -12.43 1.18 -10.92
N ARG A 209 -11.15 1.49 -11.10
CA ARG A 209 -10.37 1.06 -12.27
C ARG A 209 -9.48 -0.12 -11.92
N LYS A 210 -9.43 -1.11 -12.79
CA LYS A 210 -8.47 -2.23 -12.69
C LYS A 210 -7.05 -1.72 -12.89
N ILE A 211 -6.16 -2.01 -11.96
CA ILE A 211 -4.73 -1.76 -12.06
C ILE A 211 -4.05 -3.08 -12.38
N HIS A 212 -3.74 -3.29 -13.64
CA HIS A 212 -3.11 -4.53 -14.11
C HIS A 212 -1.71 -4.69 -13.54
N ARG A 213 -1.44 -5.90 -13.05
CA ARG A 213 -0.16 -6.29 -12.48
C ARG A 213 0.69 -7.00 -13.53
N GLU A 214 1.93 -6.56 -13.61
CA GLU A 214 3.02 -7.27 -14.29
C GLU A 214 4.18 -7.47 -13.31
N ARG A 215 5.34 -7.92 -13.77
CA ARG A 215 6.54 -7.97 -12.93
C ARG A 215 6.82 -6.60 -12.31
N ARG A 216 7.02 -6.55 -10.99
CA ARG A 216 7.25 -5.32 -10.26
C ARG A 216 8.52 -5.41 -9.43
N ILE A 217 9.40 -4.41 -9.54
CA ILE A 217 10.57 -4.30 -8.67
C ILE A 217 10.35 -3.12 -7.71
N SER A 218 10.55 -3.36 -6.41
CA SER A 218 10.67 -2.31 -5.39
C SER A 218 12.13 -2.14 -4.99
N VAL A 219 12.60 -0.89 -4.96
CA VAL A 219 13.93 -0.50 -4.44
C VAL A 219 13.72 0.29 -3.17
N ILE A 220 14.06 -0.29 -2.01
CA ILE A 220 13.58 0.16 -0.71
C ILE A 220 14.74 0.65 0.16
N CYS A 221 14.71 1.94 0.51
CA CYS A 221 15.59 2.58 1.48
C CYS A 221 14.90 2.64 2.85
N ARG A 222 15.66 2.40 3.91
CA ARG A 222 15.19 2.41 5.30
C ARG A 222 16.20 3.12 6.19
N ASN A 223 15.75 3.74 7.29
CA ASN A 223 16.66 4.20 8.33
C ASN A 223 16.91 3.12 9.39
N LEU A 224 18.00 3.28 10.11
CA LEU A 224 18.32 2.41 11.24
C LEU A 224 17.24 2.55 12.33
N PRO A 225 16.94 1.45 13.05
CA PRO A 225 16.14 1.55 14.28
C PRO A 225 16.83 2.50 15.26
N VAL A 226 16.04 3.30 15.97
CA VAL A 226 16.57 4.08 17.08
C VAL A 226 16.85 3.09 18.21
N SER A 227 18.11 2.99 18.68
CA SER A 227 18.43 2.20 19.87
C SER A 227 17.67 2.79 21.06
N CYS A 228 16.95 1.97 21.80
CA CYS A 228 16.24 2.37 23.03
C CYS A 228 17.21 2.58 24.22
N ASP A 229 18.50 2.61 23.96
CA ASP A 229 19.56 2.73 24.96
C ASP A 229 20.05 4.18 25.08
N SER A 230 19.20 5.08 25.52
CA SER A 230 19.60 6.39 26.03
C SER A 230 18.43 7.02 26.81
N SER A 231 18.21 6.51 28.02
CA SER A 231 17.48 7.22 29.08
C SER A 231 18.12 6.88 30.39
#